data_729b84be77cb4e2e31731d2425fa5be9
#
_entry.id   729b84be77cb4e2e31731d2425fa5be9
#
_cell.length_a   1.000
_cell.length_b   1.000
_cell.length_c   1.000
_cell.angle_alpha   90.00
_cell.angle_beta   90.00
_cell.angle_gamma   90.00
#
_symmetry.space_group_name_H-M   'P 1'
#
loop_
_entity.id
_entity.type
_entity.pdbx_description
1 polymer ?
#
loop_
_entity_poly.entity_id
_entity_poly.type
_entity_poly.pdbx_seq_one_letter_code
_entity_poly.pdbx_strand_id
1 'polypeptide(L)'
;SMSFSQDVHNFVARACFLSLVGALVGFNLVSANINSDYRLNIDPNSYQITQIRKISKYLYLLSVILVVYSIYTRFSFVAAYGYMDSYIDYSNSLPTVLSKFASTNALCFYLFLVTLPSKKEAKPILIVFMLVAVFSLLTGARTGFIMSLITLLVYLLLRNRIDPYDPWLTRKVKIAILFSLPFITALM
;
A
#
# COMPACT_ATOMS: atom_id res chain seq x y z
N SER A 1 21.62 7.74 22.75
CA SER A 1 21.58 7.37 21.33
C SER A 1 22.13 5.96 21.19
N MET A 2 21.28 5.00 20.85
CA MET A 2 21.73 3.64 20.49
C MET A 2 22.45 3.77 19.16
N SER A 3 23.80 3.77 19.16
CA SER A 3 24.57 3.57 17.95
C SER A 3 24.61 2.08 17.68
N PHE A 4 23.88 1.62 16.68
CA PHE A 4 24.07 0.26 16.16
C PHE A 4 25.51 0.12 15.66
N SER A 5 26.16 -1.03 15.95
CA SER A 5 27.50 -1.30 15.47
C SER A 5 27.52 -1.25 13.93
N GLN A 6 28.65 -0.80 13.38
CA GLN A 6 28.84 -0.68 11.93
C GLN A 6 28.58 -2.03 11.20
N ASP A 7 28.82 -3.14 11.90
CA ASP A 7 28.55 -4.50 11.41
C ASP A 7 27.06 -4.77 11.17
N VAL A 8 26.18 -4.25 12.05
CA VAL A 8 24.72 -4.38 11.87
C VAL A 8 24.26 -3.58 10.65
N HIS A 9 24.77 -2.37 10.44
CA HIS A 9 24.47 -1.56 9.26
C HIS A 9 24.91 -2.26 7.97
N ASN A 10 26.13 -2.81 7.96
CA ASN A 10 26.67 -3.54 6.83
C ASN A 10 25.88 -4.83 6.55
N PHE A 11 25.46 -5.54 7.59
CA PHE A 11 24.63 -6.75 7.43
C PHE A 11 23.26 -6.40 6.82
N VAL A 12 22.57 -5.39 7.35
CA VAL A 12 21.27 -4.95 6.84
C VAL A 12 21.38 -4.45 5.40
N ALA A 13 22.40 -3.67 5.07
CA ALA A 13 22.64 -3.19 3.71
C ALA A 13 22.86 -4.35 2.72
N ARG A 14 23.66 -5.34 3.09
CA ARG A 14 23.90 -6.55 2.28
C ARG A 14 22.65 -7.38 2.11
N ALA A 15 21.87 -7.58 3.18
CA ALA A 15 20.60 -8.32 3.12
C ALA A 15 19.58 -7.63 2.20
N CYS A 16 19.44 -6.32 2.31
CA CYS A 16 18.58 -5.54 1.42
C CYS A 16 19.04 -5.60 -0.05
N PHE A 17 20.35 -5.48 -0.29
CA PHE A 17 20.91 -5.59 -1.63
C PHE A 17 20.67 -6.96 -2.25
N LEU A 18 20.94 -8.05 -1.52
CA LEU A 18 20.70 -9.42 -1.98
C LEU A 18 19.23 -9.69 -2.26
N SER A 19 18.32 -9.16 -1.42
CA SER A 19 16.87 -9.27 -1.63
C SER A 19 16.42 -8.54 -2.90
N LEU A 20 16.96 -7.35 -3.17
CA LEU A 20 16.70 -6.59 -4.39
C LEU A 20 17.21 -7.32 -5.64
N VAL A 21 18.44 -7.82 -5.59
CA VAL A 21 19.03 -8.59 -6.70
C VAL A 21 18.23 -9.88 -6.93
N GLY A 22 17.87 -10.62 -5.87
CA GLY A 22 17.04 -11.82 -5.96
C GLY A 22 15.67 -11.54 -6.57
N ALA A 23 15.01 -10.44 -6.18
CA ALA A 23 13.74 -10.03 -6.76
C ALA A 23 13.87 -9.67 -8.25
N LEU A 24 14.92 -8.93 -8.65
CA LEU A 24 15.18 -8.57 -10.05
C LEU A 24 15.47 -9.81 -10.90
N VAL A 25 16.31 -10.73 -10.41
CA VAL A 25 16.63 -11.98 -11.11
C VAL A 25 15.37 -12.84 -11.22
N GLY A 26 14.61 -13.02 -10.14
CA GLY A 26 13.36 -13.76 -10.16
C GLY A 26 12.34 -13.18 -11.12
N PHE A 27 12.19 -11.85 -11.14
CA PHE A 27 11.31 -11.17 -12.10
C PHE A 27 11.72 -11.40 -13.54
N ASN A 28 13.02 -11.31 -13.85
CA ASN A 28 13.51 -11.53 -15.21
C ASN A 28 13.36 -13.00 -15.65
N LEU A 29 13.64 -13.97 -14.78
CA LEU A 29 13.46 -15.40 -15.08
C LEU A 29 11.98 -15.74 -15.32
N VAL A 30 11.08 -15.24 -14.49
CA VAL A 30 9.64 -15.45 -14.67
C VAL A 30 9.14 -14.74 -15.91
N SER A 31 9.57 -13.50 -16.16
CA SER A 31 9.21 -12.71 -17.34
C SER A 31 9.69 -13.36 -18.64
N ALA A 32 10.86 -13.98 -18.66
CA ALA A 32 11.39 -14.69 -19.84
C ALA A 32 10.64 -16.00 -20.15
N ASN A 33 10.05 -16.64 -19.15
CA ASN A 33 9.32 -17.91 -19.30
C ASN A 33 7.81 -17.74 -19.46
N ILE A 34 7.25 -16.55 -19.23
CA ILE A 34 5.85 -16.29 -19.53
C ILE A 34 5.70 -16.10 -21.02
N ASN A 35 5.34 -17.16 -21.74
CA ASN A 35 4.84 -17.04 -23.10
C ASN A 35 3.70 -16.01 -23.12
N SER A 36 3.76 -15.08 -24.05
CA SER A 36 2.79 -13.99 -24.24
C SER A 36 1.34 -14.46 -24.42
N ASP A 37 1.09 -15.76 -24.54
CA ASP A 37 -0.21 -16.38 -24.73
C ASP A 37 -0.97 -16.68 -23.42
N TYR A 38 -0.34 -16.55 -22.24
CA TYR A 38 -1.07 -16.54 -20.97
C TYR A 38 -1.81 -15.21 -20.78
N ARG A 39 -2.77 -14.96 -21.67
CA ARG A 39 -3.83 -14.00 -21.36
C ARG A 39 -4.66 -14.65 -20.26
N LEU A 40 -4.53 -14.16 -19.05
CA LEU A 40 -5.52 -14.42 -18.01
C LEU A 40 -6.88 -14.01 -18.58
N ASN A 41 -7.66 -15.02 -19.05
CA ASN A 41 -8.98 -14.81 -19.63
C ASN A 41 -9.98 -14.58 -18.49
N ILE A 42 -9.66 -13.59 -17.64
CA ILE A 42 -10.53 -13.15 -16.55
C ILE A 42 -11.45 -12.11 -17.17
N ASP A 43 -12.71 -12.48 -17.37
CA ASP A 43 -13.73 -11.49 -17.71
C ASP A 43 -14.03 -10.63 -16.46
N PRO A 44 -13.59 -9.34 -16.44
CA PRO A 44 -13.82 -8.45 -15.29
C PRO A 44 -15.31 -8.18 -15.03
N ASN A 45 -16.18 -8.50 -15.97
CA ASN A 45 -17.62 -8.29 -15.90
C ASN A 45 -18.38 -9.57 -15.53
N SER A 46 -17.69 -10.69 -15.30
CA SER A 46 -18.36 -11.91 -14.84
C SER A 46 -19.09 -11.64 -13.52
N TYR A 47 -20.23 -12.30 -13.33
CA TYR A 47 -21.05 -12.15 -12.12
C TYR A 47 -20.24 -12.37 -10.83
N GLN A 48 -19.43 -13.42 -10.80
CA GLN A 48 -18.61 -13.77 -9.65
C GLN A 48 -17.60 -12.67 -9.31
N ILE A 49 -16.86 -12.14 -10.29
CA ILE A 49 -15.89 -11.07 -10.09
C ILE A 49 -16.58 -9.79 -9.63
N THR A 50 -17.75 -9.49 -10.17
CA THR A 50 -18.54 -8.33 -9.75
C THR A 50 -19.01 -8.46 -8.30
N GLN A 51 -19.38 -9.63 -7.82
CA GLN A 51 -19.74 -9.88 -6.43
C GLN A 51 -18.52 -9.74 -5.50
N ILE A 52 -17.39 -10.37 -5.85
CA ILE A 52 -16.14 -10.23 -5.10
C ILE A 52 -15.74 -8.75 -5.01
N ARG A 53 -15.84 -8.00 -6.09
CA ARG A 53 -15.56 -6.56 -6.14
C ARG A 53 -16.44 -5.77 -5.18
N LYS A 54 -17.73 -6.03 -5.15
CA LYS A 54 -18.68 -5.37 -4.23
C LYS A 54 -18.33 -5.70 -2.79
N ILE A 55 -18.18 -6.98 -2.46
CA ILE A 55 -17.89 -7.44 -1.10
C ILE A 55 -16.56 -6.86 -0.62
N SER A 56 -15.49 -6.98 -1.38
CA SER A 56 -14.17 -6.46 -1.00
C SER A 56 -14.18 -4.94 -0.83
N LYS A 57 -14.91 -4.21 -1.67
CA LYS A 57 -15.11 -2.76 -1.52
C LYS A 57 -15.78 -2.39 -0.19
N TYR A 58 -16.89 -3.05 0.17
CA TYR A 58 -17.60 -2.76 1.40
C TYR A 58 -16.79 -3.16 2.64
N LEU A 59 -16.13 -4.33 2.61
CA LEU A 59 -15.25 -4.76 3.69
C LEU A 59 -14.07 -3.79 3.88
N TYR A 60 -13.49 -3.31 2.77
CA TYR A 60 -12.45 -2.30 2.81
C TYR A 60 -12.93 -1.01 3.49
N LEU A 61 -14.06 -0.45 3.04
CA LEU A 61 -14.59 0.79 3.60
C LEU A 61 -14.96 0.65 5.09
N LEU A 62 -15.50 -0.51 5.48
CA LEU A 62 -15.81 -0.79 6.89
C LEU A 62 -14.53 -0.89 7.73
N SER A 63 -13.52 -1.58 7.22
CA SER A 63 -12.22 -1.70 7.93
C SER A 63 -11.47 -0.38 8.00
N VAL A 64 -11.62 0.53 7.03
CA VAL A 64 -11.01 1.88 7.06
C VAL A 64 -11.44 2.66 8.29
N ILE A 65 -12.70 2.56 8.71
CA ILE A 65 -13.21 3.25 9.91
C ILE A 65 -12.39 2.83 11.14
N LEU A 66 -12.14 1.53 11.29
CA LEU A 66 -11.35 1.00 12.41
C LEU A 66 -9.86 1.39 12.29
N VAL A 67 -9.32 1.41 11.08
CA VAL A 67 -7.94 1.85 10.83
C VAL A 67 -7.77 3.33 11.20
N VAL A 68 -8.69 4.19 10.78
CA VAL A 68 -8.67 5.63 11.12
C VAL A 68 -8.77 5.84 12.63
N TYR A 69 -9.65 5.09 13.31
CA TYR A 69 -9.73 5.11 14.78
C TYR A 69 -8.40 4.69 15.42
N SER A 70 -7.77 3.63 14.92
CA SER A 70 -6.47 3.15 15.40
C SER A 70 -5.35 4.16 15.19
N ILE A 71 -5.36 4.86 14.05
CA ILE A 71 -4.42 5.96 13.76
C ILE A 71 -4.65 7.11 14.74
N TYR A 72 -5.89 7.50 14.97
CA TYR A 72 -6.25 8.58 15.89
C TYR A 72 -5.79 8.29 17.31
N THR A 73 -6.09 7.10 17.85
CA THR A 73 -5.67 6.73 19.22
C THR A 73 -4.15 6.67 19.34
N ARG A 74 -3.45 6.15 18.34
CA ARG A 74 -1.98 6.16 18.32
C ARG A 74 -1.41 7.57 18.22
N PHE A 75 -1.98 8.43 17.39
CA PHE A 75 -1.57 9.84 17.28
C PHE A 75 -1.75 10.58 18.62
N SER A 76 -2.89 10.38 19.31
CA SER A 76 -3.14 10.96 20.63
C SER A 76 -2.11 10.49 21.66
N PHE A 77 -1.70 9.22 21.60
CA PHE A 77 -0.67 8.67 22.47
C PHE A 77 0.71 9.29 22.15
N VAL A 78 1.08 9.40 20.87
CA VAL A 78 2.33 10.05 20.45
C VAL A 78 2.38 11.50 20.89
N ALA A 79 1.26 12.23 20.81
CA ALA A 79 1.17 13.62 21.23
C ALA A 79 1.33 13.79 22.75
N ALA A 80 0.89 12.81 23.55
CA ALA A 80 0.95 12.87 25.02
C ALA A 80 2.29 12.39 25.58
N TYR A 81 2.88 11.33 25.02
CA TYR A 81 4.02 10.62 25.59
C TYR A 81 5.27 10.62 24.69
N GLY A 82 5.14 11.08 23.46
CA GLY A 82 6.24 11.09 22.49
C GLY A 82 6.29 9.88 21.57
N TYR A 83 7.08 10.03 20.51
CA TYR A 83 7.16 9.03 19.44
C TYR A 83 7.82 7.72 19.89
N MET A 84 8.90 7.80 20.69
CA MET A 84 9.65 6.61 21.13
C MET A 84 8.80 5.72 22.04
N ASP A 85 8.05 6.31 22.96
CA ASP A 85 7.19 5.57 23.89
C ASP A 85 6.04 4.87 23.16
N SER A 86 5.61 5.39 22.03
CA SER A 86 4.59 4.75 21.19
C SER A 86 5.03 3.42 20.58
N TYR A 87 6.31 3.11 20.52
CA TYR A 87 6.80 1.79 20.08
C TYR A 87 6.89 0.78 21.20
N ILE A 88 7.06 1.23 22.44
CA ILE A 88 7.31 0.38 23.60
C ILE A 88 6.00 0.12 24.34
N ASP A 89 5.23 1.18 24.62
CA ASP A 89 4.12 1.14 25.56
C ASP A 89 2.73 1.25 24.94
N TYR A 90 2.65 1.63 23.63
CA TYR A 90 1.34 1.73 22.99
C TYR A 90 0.69 0.36 22.80
N SER A 91 -0.43 0.16 23.47
CA SER A 91 -1.34 -0.95 23.21
C SER A 91 -2.57 -0.45 22.43
N ASN A 92 -2.99 -1.22 21.42
CA ASN A 92 -4.17 -0.84 20.65
C ASN A 92 -5.41 -0.92 21.53
N SER A 93 -6.17 0.18 21.60
CA SER A 93 -7.40 0.28 22.40
C SER A 93 -8.59 -0.50 21.81
N LEU A 94 -8.45 -1.04 20.58
CA LEU A 94 -9.49 -1.84 19.94
C LEU A 94 -9.56 -3.25 20.55
N PRO A 95 -10.76 -3.79 20.76
CA PRO A 95 -10.94 -5.21 21.06
C PRO A 95 -10.23 -6.10 20.03
N THR A 96 -9.70 -7.24 20.47
CA THR A 96 -8.87 -8.14 19.63
C THR A 96 -9.54 -8.50 18.32
N VAL A 97 -10.84 -8.75 18.29
CA VAL A 97 -11.59 -9.09 17.07
C VAL A 97 -11.61 -7.93 16.10
N LEU A 98 -11.87 -6.71 16.56
CA LEU A 98 -11.91 -5.50 15.74
C LEU A 98 -10.50 -5.13 15.24
N SER A 99 -9.48 -5.31 16.06
CA SER A 99 -8.08 -5.10 15.67
C SER A 99 -7.65 -6.07 14.57
N LYS A 100 -7.99 -7.35 14.66
CA LYS A 100 -7.76 -8.34 13.60
C LYS A 100 -8.53 -7.98 12.32
N PHE A 101 -9.78 -7.51 12.43
CA PHE A 101 -10.52 -7.06 11.26
C PHE A 101 -9.90 -5.80 10.64
N ALA A 102 -9.44 -4.84 11.43
CA ALA A 102 -8.69 -3.68 10.92
C ALA A 102 -7.42 -4.11 10.17
N SER A 103 -6.71 -5.14 10.62
CA SER A 103 -5.51 -5.65 9.94
C SER A 103 -5.78 -6.29 8.58
N THR A 104 -7.03 -6.71 8.29
CA THR A 104 -7.42 -7.22 6.96
C THR A 104 -7.68 -6.11 5.93
N ASN A 105 -7.58 -4.84 6.32
CA ASN A 105 -7.84 -3.69 5.46
C ASN A 105 -7.03 -3.74 4.14
N ALA A 106 -5.72 -4.00 4.22
CA ALA A 106 -4.86 -4.10 3.06
C ALA A 106 -5.26 -5.26 2.15
N LEU A 107 -5.62 -6.42 2.72
CA LEU A 107 -6.08 -7.57 1.96
C LEU A 107 -7.37 -7.25 1.18
N CYS A 108 -8.35 -6.63 1.83
CA CYS A 108 -9.60 -6.22 1.18
C CYS A 108 -9.36 -5.23 0.04
N PHE A 109 -8.43 -4.29 0.24
CA PHE A 109 -8.01 -3.34 -0.79
C PHE A 109 -7.37 -4.05 -1.99
N TYR A 110 -6.42 -4.96 -1.77
CA TYR A 110 -5.78 -5.69 -2.86
C TYR A 110 -6.76 -6.61 -3.60
N LEU A 111 -7.65 -7.30 -2.88
CA LEU A 111 -8.70 -8.09 -3.51
C LEU A 111 -9.59 -7.23 -4.41
N PHE A 112 -9.96 -6.02 -3.96
CA PHE A 112 -10.71 -5.10 -4.79
C PHE A 112 -9.92 -4.72 -6.06
N LEU A 113 -8.63 -4.39 -5.94
CA LEU A 113 -7.80 -4.00 -7.10
C LEU A 113 -7.61 -5.13 -8.11
N VAL A 114 -7.45 -6.37 -7.64
CA VAL A 114 -7.29 -7.57 -8.50
C VAL A 114 -8.53 -7.83 -9.36
N THR A 115 -9.72 -7.43 -8.90
CA THR A 115 -10.94 -7.54 -9.72
C THR A 115 -11.00 -6.58 -10.92
N LEU A 116 -9.95 -5.80 -11.16
CA LEU A 116 -9.82 -4.84 -12.24
C LEU A 116 -11.03 -3.87 -12.34
N PRO A 117 -11.36 -3.13 -11.28
CA PRO A 117 -12.50 -2.21 -11.27
C PRO A 117 -12.35 -1.12 -12.34
N SER A 118 -13.48 -0.57 -12.80
CA SER A 118 -13.50 0.59 -13.68
C SER A 118 -12.89 1.82 -13.00
N LYS A 119 -12.45 2.82 -13.77
CA LYS A 119 -11.90 4.08 -13.21
C LYS A 119 -12.88 4.78 -12.27
N LYS A 120 -14.18 4.75 -12.60
CA LYS A 120 -15.22 5.37 -11.77
C LYS A 120 -15.34 4.71 -10.40
N GLU A 121 -15.18 3.39 -10.36
CA GLU A 121 -15.26 2.61 -9.11
C GLU A 121 -13.96 2.66 -8.31
N ALA A 122 -12.81 2.63 -8.98
CA ALA A 122 -11.50 2.60 -8.33
C ALA A 122 -11.10 3.96 -7.75
N LYS A 123 -11.39 5.06 -8.45
CA LYS A 123 -10.94 6.41 -8.06
C LYS A 123 -11.28 6.78 -6.61
N PRO A 124 -12.53 6.63 -6.12
CA PRO A 124 -12.83 6.96 -4.72
C PRO A 124 -12.10 6.07 -3.74
N ILE A 125 -11.92 4.78 -4.04
CA ILE A 125 -11.21 3.84 -3.18
C ILE A 125 -9.71 4.16 -3.11
N LEU A 126 -9.10 4.51 -4.24
CA LEU A 126 -7.70 4.95 -4.29
C LEU A 126 -7.48 6.26 -3.51
N ILE A 127 -8.43 7.20 -3.58
CA ILE A 127 -8.37 8.43 -2.80
C ILE A 127 -8.44 8.12 -1.31
N VAL A 128 -9.39 7.28 -0.86
CA VAL A 128 -9.49 6.87 0.54
C VAL A 128 -8.21 6.17 0.99
N PHE A 129 -7.66 5.27 0.18
CA PHE A 129 -6.40 4.59 0.47
C PHE A 129 -5.25 5.58 0.68
N MET A 130 -5.11 6.57 -0.19
CA MET A 130 -4.08 7.60 -0.06
C MET A 130 -4.31 8.52 1.13
N LEU A 131 -5.56 8.87 1.45
CA LEU A 131 -5.87 9.66 2.64
C LEU A 131 -5.46 8.92 3.91
N VAL A 132 -5.80 7.63 4.03
CA VAL A 132 -5.37 6.79 5.16
C VAL A 132 -3.84 6.72 5.26
N ALA A 133 -3.15 6.58 4.13
CA ALA A 133 -1.69 6.59 4.09
C ALA A 133 -1.10 7.91 4.58
N VAL A 134 -1.68 9.05 4.17
CA VAL A 134 -1.26 10.38 4.65
C VAL A 134 -1.54 10.53 6.15
N PHE A 135 -2.71 10.12 6.64
CA PHE A 135 -3.00 10.15 8.08
C PHE A 135 -2.04 9.28 8.90
N SER A 136 -1.56 8.16 8.34
CA SER A 136 -0.58 7.32 9.03
C SER A 136 0.75 8.03 9.29
N LEU A 137 1.12 9.06 8.50
CA LEU A 137 2.30 9.89 8.76
C LEU A 137 2.24 10.61 10.11
N LEU A 138 1.04 10.98 10.57
CA LEU A 138 0.85 11.63 11.87
C LEU A 138 1.31 10.75 13.04
N THR A 139 1.32 9.44 12.85
CA THR A 139 1.84 8.48 13.84
C THR A 139 3.32 8.15 13.64
N GLY A 140 4.00 8.82 12.72
CA GLY A 140 5.40 8.56 12.37
C GLY A 140 5.62 7.32 11.47
N ALA A 141 4.55 6.71 10.95
CA ALA A 141 4.63 5.51 10.11
C ALA A 141 5.06 5.83 8.66
N ARG A 142 6.27 6.37 8.49
CA ARG A 142 6.82 6.82 7.19
C ARG A 142 6.92 5.68 6.17
N THR A 143 7.38 4.52 6.62
CA THR A 143 7.50 3.32 5.76
C THR A 143 6.15 2.89 5.19
N GLY A 144 5.08 2.91 5.98
CA GLY A 144 3.73 2.58 5.53
C GLY A 144 3.24 3.50 4.42
N PHE A 145 3.52 4.80 4.53
CA PHE A 145 3.18 5.78 3.50
C PHE A 145 3.94 5.53 2.19
N ILE A 146 5.26 5.31 2.26
CA ILE A 146 6.09 5.02 1.08
C ILE A 146 5.61 3.76 0.38
N MET A 147 5.34 2.68 1.14
CA MET A 147 4.83 1.42 0.57
C MET A 147 3.46 1.61 -0.09
N SER A 148 2.60 2.46 0.46
CA SER A 148 1.31 2.82 -0.14
C SER A 148 1.48 3.56 -1.47
N LEU A 149 2.43 4.49 -1.56
CA LEU A 149 2.76 5.19 -2.82
C LEU A 149 3.31 4.23 -3.88
N ILE A 150 4.22 3.34 -3.49
CA ILE A 150 4.78 2.33 -4.40
C ILE A 150 3.66 1.42 -4.92
N THR A 151 2.79 0.94 -4.03
CA THR A 151 1.64 0.11 -4.40
C THR A 151 0.72 0.81 -5.40
N LEU A 152 0.40 2.08 -5.14
CA LEU A 152 -0.41 2.88 -6.05
C LEU A 152 0.27 3.03 -7.41
N LEU A 153 1.55 3.36 -7.44
CA LEU A 153 2.33 3.51 -8.67
C LEU A 153 2.35 2.21 -9.49
N VAL A 154 2.68 1.09 -8.84
CA VAL A 154 2.69 -0.23 -9.49
C VAL A 154 1.32 -0.57 -10.06
N TYR A 155 0.24 -0.35 -9.31
CA TYR A 155 -1.11 -0.58 -9.78
C TYR A 155 -1.45 0.27 -11.01
N LEU A 156 -1.12 1.57 -10.99
CA LEU A 156 -1.39 2.47 -12.12
C LEU A 156 -0.59 2.08 -13.37
N LEU A 157 0.67 1.64 -13.20
CA LEU A 157 1.50 1.15 -14.29
C LEU A 157 0.93 -0.14 -14.90
N LEU A 158 0.51 -1.10 -14.05
CA LEU A 158 -0.12 -2.33 -14.50
C LEU A 158 -1.42 -2.06 -15.27
N ARG A 159 -2.25 -1.16 -14.77
CA ARG A 159 -3.50 -0.77 -15.45
C ARG A 159 -3.26 -0.12 -16.81
N ASN A 160 -2.24 0.72 -16.95
CA ASN A 160 -1.86 1.29 -18.24
C ASN A 160 -1.37 0.22 -19.24
N ARG A 161 -0.75 -0.85 -18.74
CA ARG A 161 -0.31 -1.96 -19.59
C ARG A 161 -1.45 -2.85 -20.04
N ILE A 162 -2.46 -3.03 -19.16
CA ILE A 162 -3.66 -3.84 -19.47
C ILE A 162 -4.59 -3.10 -20.43
N ASP A 163 -4.77 -1.79 -20.23
CA ASP A 163 -5.65 -0.96 -21.06
C ASP A 163 -4.90 0.29 -21.55
N PRO A 164 -4.18 0.18 -22.69
CA PRO A 164 -3.42 1.29 -23.26
C PRO A 164 -4.29 2.43 -23.79
N TYR A 165 -5.54 2.14 -24.19
CA TYR A 165 -6.45 3.11 -24.80
C TYR A 165 -7.10 4.04 -23.78
N ASP A 166 -7.19 3.61 -22.50
CA ASP A 166 -7.70 4.43 -21.41
C ASP A 166 -6.64 4.59 -20.30
N PRO A 167 -5.61 5.45 -20.50
CA PRO A 167 -4.47 5.52 -19.61
C PRO A 167 -4.85 6.01 -18.21
N TRP A 168 -4.49 5.25 -17.19
CA TRP A 168 -4.69 5.59 -15.77
C TRP A 168 -3.63 6.55 -15.27
N LEU A 169 -2.41 6.42 -15.79
CA LEU A 169 -1.28 7.28 -15.46
C LEU A 169 -1.18 8.43 -16.47
N THR A 170 -2.03 9.43 -16.30
CA THR A 170 -1.99 10.64 -17.13
C THR A 170 -0.72 11.45 -16.87
N ARG A 171 -0.36 12.34 -17.81
CA ARG A 171 0.80 13.25 -17.65
C ARG A 171 0.74 14.04 -16.33
N LYS A 172 -0.46 14.50 -15.94
CA LYS A 172 -0.68 15.22 -14.67
C LYS A 172 -0.36 14.37 -13.44
N VAL A 173 -0.76 13.10 -13.45
CA VAL A 173 -0.49 12.16 -12.34
C VAL A 173 1.01 11.84 -12.27
N LYS A 174 1.70 11.65 -13.40
CA LYS A 174 3.16 11.46 -13.44
C LYS A 174 3.89 12.65 -12.82
N ILE A 175 3.49 13.87 -13.18
CA ILE A 175 4.06 15.09 -12.63
C ILE A 175 3.78 15.17 -11.12
N ALA A 176 2.56 14.90 -10.66
CA ALA A 176 2.22 14.92 -9.25
C ALA A 176 3.06 13.92 -8.42
N ILE A 177 3.27 12.71 -8.94
CA ILE A 177 4.14 11.70 -8.30
C ILE A 177 5.59 12.20 -8.26
N LEU A 178 6.11 12.76 -9.35
CA LEU A 178 7.46 13.27 -9.42
C LEU A 178 7.70 14.40 -8.39
N PHE A 179 6.74 15.32 -8.25
CA PHE A 179 6.82 16.38 -7.25
C PHE A 179 6.62 15.92 -5.81
N SER A 180 5.95 14.78 -5.58
CA SER A 180 5.82 14.22 -4.22
C SER A 180 7.11 13.58 -3.71
N LEU A 181 8.00 13.12 -4.57
CA LEU A 181 9.27 12.48 -4.20
C LEU A 181 10.19 13.37 -3.35
N PRO A 182 10.52 14.64 -3.75
CA PRO A 182 11.34 15.50 -2.91
C PRO A 182 10.66 15.88 -1.58
N PHE A 183 9.33 15.94 -1.54
CA PHE A 183 8.60 16.16 -0.29
C PHE A 183 8.75 14.99 0.68
N ILE A 184 8.79 13.77 0.16
CA ILE A 184 9.02 12.55 0.95
C ILE A 184 10.45 12.53 1.49
N THR A 185 11.44 12.91 0.68
CA THR A 185 12.85 12.97 1.13
C THR A 185 13.09 14.06 2.16
N ALA A 186 12.38 15.20 2.07
CA ALA A 186 12.46 16.28 3.05
C ALA A 186 11.81 15.92 4.41
N LEU A 187 10.87 14.96 4.42
CA LEU A 187 10.22 14.45 5.63
C LEU A 187 10.97 13.26 6.27
N MET A 188 12.01 12.76 5.61
CA MET A 188 12.92 11.72 6.13
C MET A 188 14.08 12.33 6.90
#